data_568c6be7c337099d4214e77eb26fec2e
#
_entry.id   568c6be7c337099d4214e77eb26fec2e
#
_cell.length_a   1.000
_cell.length_b   1.000
_cell.length_c   1.000
_cell.angle_alpha   90.00
_cell.angle_beta   90.00
_cell.angle_gamma   90.00
#
_symmetry.space_group_name_H-M   'P 1'
#
loop_
_entity.id
_entity.type
_entity.pdbx_description
1 polymer ?
#
loop_
_entity_poly.entity_id
_entity_poly.type
_entity_poly.pdbx_seq_one_letter_code
_entity_poly.pdbx_strand_id
1 'polypeptide(L)'
;MRPMTLFESGESNGKISLGNLFTTPEKILEKNELKLQDIAFLICRGGWPMAVGLPEEAALEQAFDYYDAVTKEDITKVDGVKRASERVQRLMRAYARHQGTQASVTTLKADLKNNDTAALDDDTISSYLEALRKIFVVEDMPAWNPNLRSKTAIRTADTRYFVDPSIATAALGLGPADLMNDLKTMGFFFEAMCVRDLRVFAEALNGKVYHYRDKSGLECDAVIHLRNGQYGLIEVKLGGETLIKEGVETLTALSDQIDTTRMKAPAFKMILTATGEHAYRRLEDGIYIVPIGCLKQ
;
A
#
# COMPACT_ATOMS: atom_id res chain seq x y z
N MET A 1 -14.22 8.87 3.11
CA MET A 1 -13.10 9.85 3.10
C MET A 1 -11.83 9.03 3.26
N ARG A 2 -10.77 9.31 2.48
CA ARG A 2 -9.47 8.64 2.60
C ARG A 2 -8.49 9.51 3.38
N PRO A 3 -7.43 8.93 4.00
CA PRO A 3 -6.31 9.71 4.50
C PRO A 3 -5.67 10.54 3.37
N MET A 4 -4.99 11.64 3.74
CA MET A 4 -4.29 12.50 2.78
C MET A 4 -3.11 11.76 2.16
N THR A 5 -2.86 12.04 0.88
CA THR A 5 -1.63 11.63 0.18
C THR A 5 -0.45 12.53 0.59
N LEU A 6 0.77 12.11 0.26
CA LEU A 6 1.95 12.97 0.46
C LEU A 6 1.89 14.27 -0.37
N PHE A 7 1.17 14.25 -1.48
CA PHE A 7 0.95 15.47 -2.27
C PHE A 7 -0.02 16.43 -1.59
N GLU A 8 -1.12 15.92 -1.04
CA GLU A 8 -2.12 16.75 -0.32
C GLU A 8 -1.58 17.32 0.99
N SER A 9 -0.69 16.60 1.67
CA SER A 9 -0.05 17.06 2.91
C SER A 9 1.24 17.88 2.69
N GLY A 10 1.67 18.02 1.42
CA GLY A 10 2.74 18.95 1.02
C GLY A 10 4.16 18.37 1.03
N GLU A 11 4.32 17.07 1.30
CA GLU A 11 5.63 16.40 1.27
C GLU A 11 6.04 15.96 -0.14
N SER A 12 5.09 15.66 -1.02
CA SER A 12 5.41 15.46 -2.44
C SER A 12 5.39 16.78 -3.19
N ASN A 13 6.42 17.03 -4.01
CA ASN A 13 6.50 18.20 -4.87
C ASN A 13 5.54 18.15 -6.08
N GLY A 14 4.93 17.00 -6.35
CA GLY A 14 3.92 16.80 -7.39
C GLY A 14 4.41 17.06 -8.82
N LYS A 15 5.69 16.93 -9.09
CA LYS A 15 6.25 17.15 -10.45
C LYS A 15 5.92 16.05 -11.42
N ILE A 16 5.64 14.85 -10.93
CA ILE A 16 5.24 13.71 -11.75
C ILE A 16 3.74 13.48 -11.56
N SER A 17 2.97 13.67 -12.65
CA SER A 17 1.53 13.39 -12.64
C SER A 17 1.27 11.96 -13.13
N LEU A 18 0.59 11.17 -12.28
CA LEU A 18 0.14 9.84 -12.64
C LEU A 18 -0.79 9.85 -13.86
N GLY A 19 -1.67 10.87 -13.96
CA GLY A 19 -2.56 11.07 -15.11
C GLY A 19 -1.79 11.27 -16.41
N ASN A 20 -0.69 12.03 -16.38
CA ASN A 20 0.15 12.25 -17.56
C ASN A 20 0.85 10.97 -18.01
N LEU A 21 1.22 10.05 -17.10
CA LEU A 21 1.81 8.77 -17.48
C LEU A 21 0.85 7.90 -18.31
N PHE A 22 -0.46 8.08 -18.17
CA PHE A 22 -1.47 7.40 -18.99
C PHE A 22 -1.63 8.00 -20.40
N THR A 23 -1.31 9.28 -20.57
CA THR A 23 -1.65 10.03 -21.79
C THR A 23 -0.43 10.42 -22.63
N THR A 24 0.65 10.81 -21.97
CA THR A 24 1.81 11.38 -22.63
C THR A 24 3.09 10.86 -21.98
N PRO A 25 3.73 9.82 -22.53
CA PRO A 25 5.01 9.35 -22.03
C PRO A 25 6.08 10.42 -22.18
N GLU A 26 6.38 11.15 -21.14
CA GLU A 26 7.34 12.25 -21.13
C GLU A 26 8.74 11.78 -20.74
N LYS A 27 9.75 12.52 -21.23
CA LYS A 27 11.08 12.53 -20.59
C LYS A 27 10.93 13.28 -19.28
N ILE A 28 11.10 12.57 -18.17
CA ILE A 28 11.07 13.17 -16.84
C ILE A 28 12.49 13.21 -16.27
N LEU A 29 12.79 14.29 -15.56
CA LEU A 29 13.99 14.41 -14.74
C LEU A 29 13.66 15.43 -13.63
N GLU A 30 13.16 14.93 -12.50
CA GLU A 30 12.68 15.76 -11.40
C GLU A 30 13.39 15.36 -10.10
N LYS A 31 13.78 16.37 -9.30
CA LYS A 31 14.51 16.16 -8.05
C LYS A 31 13.55 15.74 -6.93
N ASN A 32 13.97 14.74 -6.17
CA ASN A 32 13.33 14.34 -4.92
C ASN A 32 14.12 14.90 -3.73
N GLU A 33 13.42 15.33 -2.68
CA GLU A 33 14.02 15.88 -1.47
C GLU A 33 13.87 14.97 -0.25
N LEU A 34 12.91 14.01 -0.29
CA LEU A 34 12.65 13.10 0.83
C LEU A 34 13.78 12.07 0.99
N LYS A 35 14.18 11.88 2.24
CA LYS A 35 15.15 10.86 2.67
C LYS A 35 14.42 9.70 3.33
N LEU A 36 15.13 8.60 3.57
CA LEU A 36 14.55 7.41 4.17
C LEU A 36 14.00 7.67 5.58
N GLN A 37 14.65 8.53 6.36
CA GLN A 37 14.18 8.95 7.68
C GLN A 37 12.85 9.70 7.61
N ASP A 38 12.70 10.59 6.60
CA ASP A 38 11.45 11.30 6.39
C ASP A 38 10.32 10.33 6.04
N ILE A 39 10.60 9.33 5.19
CA ILE A 39 9.65 8.27 4.84
C ILE A 39 9.24 7.46 6.08
N ALA A 40 10.19 7.07 6.95
CA ALA A 40 9.89 6.36 8.18
C ALA A 40 8.95 7.17 9.10
N PHE A 41 9.22 8.47 9.24
CA PHE A 41 8.35 9.39 9.96
C PHE A 41 6.95 9.49 9.33
N LEU A 42 6.87 9.69 8.01
CA LEU A 42 5.61 9.83 7.29
C LEU A 42 4.74 8.57 7.31
N ILE A 43 5.35 7.39 7.33
CA ILE A 43 4.66 6.11 7.54
C ILE A 43 3.98 6.09 8.93
N CYS A 44 4.71 6.48 9.98
CA CYS A 44 4.21 6.46 11.35
C CYS A 44 3.22 7.59 11.64
N ARG A 45 3.44 8.79 11.08
CA ARG A 45 2.51 9.93 11.19
C ARG A 45 1.17 9.64 10.50
N GLY A 46 1.23 9.00 9.33
CA GLY A 46 0.06 8.79 8.48
C GLY A 46 -0.42 10.05 7.75
N GLY A 47 -1.50 9.87 6.97
CA GLY A 47 -2.18 10.94 6.22
C GLY A 47 -3.34 11.60 6.97
N TRP A 48 -3.20 11.81 8.28
CA TRP A 48 -4.23 12.44 9.12
C TRP A 48 -4.14 13.95 9.03
N PRO A 49 -5.21 14.68 8.61
CA PRO A 49 -5.18 16.14 8.50
C PRO A 49 -4.74 16.84 9.79
N MET A 50 -5.14 16.31 10.96
CA MET A 50 -4.79 16.86 12.26
C MET A 50 -3.32 16.68 12.63
N ALA A 51 -2.59 15.77 11.97
CA ALA A 51 -1.17 15.54 12.23
C ALA A 51 -0.26 16.45 11.38
N VAL A 52 -0.79 17.03 10.29
CA VAL A 52 0.00 17.85 9.37
C VAL A 52 0.35 19.19 10.01
N GLY A 53 1.63 19.52 9.99
CA GLY A 53 2.13 20.79 10.57
C GLY A 53 2.32 20.81 12.09
N LEU A 54 2.04 19.69 12.78
CA LEU A 54 2.36 19.55 14.20
C LEU A 54 3.86 19.24 14.41
N PRO A 55 4.41 19.53 15.61
CA PRO A 55 5.71 18.99 16.03
C PRO A 55 5.71 17.47 15.94
N GLU A 56 6.88 16.87 15.69
CA GLU A 56 7.02 15.43 15.37
C GLU A 56 6.33 14.52 16.41
N GLU A 57 6.58 14.72 17.70
CA GLU A 57 5.99 13.92 18.77
C GLU A 57 4.44 13.99 18.77
N ALA A 58 3.88 15.19 18.66
CA ALA A 58 2.43 15.40 18.63
C ALA A 58 1.80 14.86 17.32
N ALA A 59 2.53 14.89 16.21
CA ALA A 59 2.06 14.34 14.94
C ALA A 59 1.99 12.80 14.98
N LEU A 60 2.95 12.15 15.62
CA LEU A 60 2.97 10.69 15.78
C LEU A 60 1.86 10.22 16.73
N GLU A 61 1.55 10.98 17.77
CA GLU A 61 0.50 10.65 18.75
C GLU A 61 -0.88 10.56 18.09
N GLN A 62 -1.15 11.31 17.01
CA GLN A 62 -2.44 11.26 16.31
C GLN A 62 -2.80 9.86 15.77
N ALA A 63 -1.81 9.07 15.37
CA ALA A 63 -2.04 7.70 14.92
C ALA A 63 -2.41 6.76 16.08
N PHE A 64 -1.79 6.93 17.23
CA PHE A 64 -2.12 6.19 18.45
C PHE A 64 -3.51 6.57 18.98
N ASP A 65 -3.84 7.86 19.01
CA ASP A 65 -5.17 8.35 19.40
C ASP A 65 -6.27 7.76 18.49
N TYR A 66 -6.03 7.75 17.18
CA TYR A 66 -6.97 7.13 16.24
C TYR A 66 -7.11 5.62 16.47
N TYR A 67 -6.00 4.89 16.62
CA TYR A 67 -6.02 3.47 16.95
C TYR A 67 -6.79 3.17 18.24
N ASP A 68 -6.60 3.98 19.26
CA ASP A 68 -7.29 3.86 20.55
C ASP A 68 -8.79 4.12 20.41
N ALA A 69 -9.20 5.16 19.69
CA ALA A 69 -10.60 5.45 19.40
C ALA A 69 -11.28 4.30 18.66
N VAL A 70 -10.64 3.75 17.62
CA VAL A 70 -11.15 2.59 16.88
C VAL A 70 -11.35 1.39 17.77
N THR A 71 -10.35 1.03 18.57
CA THR A 71 -10.38 -0.21 19.36
C THR A 71 -11.26 -0.13 20.61
N LYS A 72 -11.40 1.06 21.22
CA LYS A 72 -12.16 1.27 22.45
C LYS A 72 -13.61 1.64 22.20
N GLU A 73 -13.90 2.42 21.15
CA GLU A 73 -15.22 3.00 20.94
C GLU A 73 -15.87 2.64 19.61
N ASP A 74 -15.25 2.98 18.49
CA ASP A 74 -15.92 3.01 17.19
C ASP A 74 -16.37 1.65 16.69
N ILE A 75 -15.57 0.61 16.91
CA ILE A 75 -15.91 -0.75 16.47
C ILE A 75 -17.18 -1.30 17.15
N THR A 76 -17.53 -0.80 18.34
CA THR A 76 -18.76 -1.22 19.05
C THR A 76 -20.00 -0.49 18.56
N LYS A 77 -19.82 0.67 17.91
CA LYS A 77 -20.91 1.50 17.39
C LYS A 77 -21.42 1.07 16.02
N VAL A 78 -20.65 0.24 15.29
CA VAL A 78 -20.91 -0.11 13.87
C VAL A 78 -22.24 -0.83 13.65
N ASP A 79 -22.56 -1.81 14.49
CA ASP A 79 -23.69 -2.71 14.33
C ASP A 79 -24.38 -3.10 15.64
N GLY A 80 -24.06 -2.38 16.72
CA GLY A 80 -24.59 -2.64 18.07
C GLY A 80 -24.01 -3.90 18.75
N VAL A 81 -23.09 -4.60 18.12
CA VAL A 81 -22.43 -5.78 18.70
C VAL A 81 -21.31 -5.33 19.61
N LYS A 82 -21.39 -5.69 20.88
CA LYS A 82 -20.32 -5.44 21.84
C LYS A 82 -19.09 -6.29 21.51
N ARG A 83 -17.98 -5.64 21.21
CA ARG A 83 -16.69 -6.28 20.96
C ARG A 83 -15.72 -5.93 22.10
N ALA A 84 -15.03 -6.94 22.62
CA ALA A 84 -14.03 -6.71 23.63
C ALA A 84 -12.81 -6.00 23.02
N SER A 85 -12.48 -4.81 23.52
CA SER A 85 -11.38 -3.98 23.00
C SER A 85 -10.06 -4.75 22.90
N GLU A 86 -9.71 -5.54 23.92
CA GLU A 86 -8.51 -6.39 23.86
C GLU A 86 -8.48 -7.37 22.69
N ARG A 87 -9.62 -7.97 22.34
CA ARG A 87 -9.70 -8.88 21.17
C ARG A 87 -9.51 -8.15 19.86
N VAL A 88 -10.06 -6.93 19.76
CA VAL A 88 -9.88 -6.05 18.61
C VAL A 88 -8.41 -5.67 18.48
N GLN A 89 -7.77 -5.23 19.55
CA GLN A 89 -6.36 -4.86 19.57
C GLN A 89 -5.46 -6.03 19.14
N ARG A 90 -5.71 -7.24 19.64
CA ARG A 90 -4.98 -8.45 19.24
C ARG A 90 -5.16 -8.77 17.76
N LEU A 91 -6.40 -8.70 17.25
CA LEU A 91 -6.67 -8.92 15.83
C LEU A 91 -5.99 -7.86 14.95
N MET A 92 -6.08 -6.58 15.32
CA MET A 92 -5.41 -5.51 14.56
C MET A 92 -3.89 -5.66 14.58
N ARG A 93 -3.30 -6.13 15.69
CA ARG A 93 -1.87 -6.45 15.78
C ARG A 93 -1.48 -7.63 14.87
N ALA A 94 -2.26 -8.72 14.86
CA ALA A 94 -2.06 -9.83 13.94
C ALA A 94 -2.19 -9.37 12.49
N TYR A 95 -3.21 -8.59 12.18
CA TYR A 95 -3.43 -8.04 10.85
C TYR A 95 -2.27 -7.12 10.41
N ALA A 96 -1.73 -6.30 11.31
CA ALA A 96 -0.59 -5.43 11.05
C ALA A 96 0.68 -6.20 10.66
N ARG A 97 0.94 -7.36 11.31
CA ARG A 97 2.05 -8.25 10.94
C ARG A 97 1.90 -8.87 9.55
N HIS A 98 0.69 -8.91 9.03
CA HIS A 98 0.37 -9.47 7.71
C HIS A 98 0.01 -8.42 6.66
N GLN A 99 0.26 -7.14 6.94
CA GLN A 99 0.05 -6.05 5.98
C GLN A 99 0.91 -6.27 4.73
N GLY A 100 0.36 -5.99 3.54
CA GLY A 100 1.02 -6.25 2.26
C GLY A 100 1.06 -7.74 1.86
N THR A 101 0.34 -8.63 2.58
CA THR A 101 0.33 -10.07 2.27
C THR A 101 -1.08 -10.60 1.98
N GLN A 102 -1.17 -11.78 1.33
CA GLN A 102 -2.43 -12.48 1.06
C GLN A 102 -2.82 -13.42 2.22
N ALA A 103 -2.66 -12.97 3.47
CA ALA A 103 -2.97 -13.78 4.64
C ALA A 103 -4.46 -14.15 4.70
N SER A 104 -4.75 -15.45 4.85
CA SER A 104 -6.10 -15.93 5.08
C SER A 104 -6.57 -15.69 6.52
N VAL A 105 -7.87 -15.83 6.78
CA VAL A 105 -8.41 -15.81 8.15
C VAL A 105 -7.73 -16.89 9.00
N THR A 106 -7.49 -18.08 8.43
CA THR A 106 -6.77 -19.16 9.11
C THR A 106 -5.33 -18.79 9.46
N THR A 107 -4.64 -18.03 8.60
CA THR A 107 -3.29 -17.50 8.88
C THR A 107 -3.32 -16.52 10.04
N LEU A 108 -4.27 -15.58 10.06
CA LEU A 108 -4.46 -14.63 11.16
C LEU A 108 -4.79 -15.34 12.48
N LYS A 109 -5.62 -16.39 12.42
CA LYS A 109 -5.94 -17.23 13.59
C LYS A 109 -4.71 -17.95 14.14
N ALA A 110 -3.87 -18.49 13.26
CA ALA A 110 -2.62 -19.14 13.66
C ALA A 110 -1.66 -18.15 14.32
N ASP A 111 -1.55 -16.93 13.77
CA ASP A 111 -0.75 -15.86 14.35
C ASP A 111 -1.26 -15.44 15.75
N LEU A 112 -2.57 -15.24 15.89
CA LEU A 112 -3.19 -14.96 17.18
C LEU A 112 -2.91 -16.07 18.21
N LYS A 113 -3.01 -17.34 17.81
CA LYS A 113 -2.72 -18.47 18.69
C LYS A 113 -1.25 -18.53 19.13
N ASN A 114 -0.32 -18.18 18.25
CA ASN A 114 1.11 -18.24 18.53
C ASN A 114 1.60 -17.09 19.40
N ASN A 115 0.97 -15.92 19.27
CA ASN A 115 1.40 -14.68 19.92
C ASN A 115 0.47 -14.24 21.06
N ASP A 116 -0.69 -14.89 21.24
CA ASP A 116 -1.69 -14.59 22.28
C ASP A 116 -2.26 -15.87 22.90
N THR A 117 -2.55 -15.78 24.20
CA THR A 117 -3.07 -16.92 24.99
C THR A 117 -4.55 -17.26 24.74
N ALA A 118 -5.27 -16.43 23.99
CA ALA A 118 -6.70 -16.61 23.71
C ALA A 118 -6.96 -16.75 22.22
N ALA A 119 -7.32 -17.97 21.78
CA ALA A 119 -7.74 -18.22 20.41
C ALA A 119 -9.10 -17.55 20.12
N LEU A 120 -9.21 -16.88 18.98
CA LEU A 120 -10.48 -16.47 18.37
C LEU A 120 -10.87 -17.54 17.34
N ASP A 121 -12.17 -17.81 17.21
CA ASP A 121 -12.67 -18.66 16.11
C ASP A 121 -12.76 -17.85 14.79
N ASP A 122 -12.89 -18.56 13.67
CA ASP A 122 -12.88 -17.97 12.32
C ASP A 122 -14.05 -17.03 12.10
N ASP A 123 -15.22 -17.32 12.67
CA ASP A 123 -16.43 -16.50 12.55
C ASP A 123 -16.26 -15.17 13.32
N THR A 124 -15.67 -15.23 14.51
CA THR A 124 -15.35 -14.03 15.30
C THR A 124 -14.33 -13.16 14.56
N ILE A 125 -13.24 -13.74 14.02
CA ILE A 125 -12.25 -12.99 13.24
C ILE A 125 -12.91 -12.33 12.03
N SER A 126 -13.70 -13.08 11.28
CA SER A 126 -14.42 -12.59 10.09
C SER A 126 -15.38 -11.44 10.43
N SER A 127 -16.16 -11.58 11.50
CA SER A 127 -17.07 -10.54 12.00
C SER A 127 -16.33 -9.25 12.40
N TYR A 128 -15.18 -9.37 13.05
CA TYR A 128 -14.38 -8.21 13.47
C TYR A 128 -13.74 -7.52 12.25
N LEU A 129 -13.20 -8.28 11.28
CA LEU A 129 -12.68 -7.73 10.05
C LEU A 129 -13.77 -7.02 9.23
N GLU A 130 -14.98 -7.57 9.19
CA GLU A 130 -16.12 -6.91 8.52
C GLU A 130 -16.48 -5.58 9.20
N ALA A 131 -16.49 -5.55 10.54
CA ALA A 131 -16.72 -4.31 11.27
C ALA A 131 -15.62 -3.26 11.00
N LEU A 132 -14.34 -3.65 11.00
CA LEU A 132 -13.23 -2.76 10.65
C LEU A 132 -13.31 -2.24 9.21
N ARG A 133 -13.80 -3.05 8.26
CA ARG A 133 -14.07 -2.58 6.87
C ARG A 133 -15.21 -1.57 6.84
N LYS A 134 -16.29 -1.79 7.57
CA LYS A 134 -17.46 -0.88 7.62
C LYS A 134 -17.11 0.51 8.15
N ILE A 135 -16.14 0.61 9.06
CA ILE A 135 -15.65 1.90 9.57
C ILE A 135 -14.39 2.40 8.84
N PHE A 136 -14.06 1.80 7.71
CA PHE A 136 -12.94 2.23 6.86
C PHE A 136 -11.57 2.22 7.55
N VAL A 137 -11.32 1.25 8.43
CA VAL A 137 -10.01 1.01 9.05
C VAL A 137 -9.17 0.04 8.22
N VAL A 138 -9.85 -0.94 7.62
CA VAL A 138 -9.26 -1.96 6.74
C VAL A 138 -9.85 -1.84 5.34
N GLU A 139 -8.99 -1.89 4.35
CA GLU A 139 -9.37 -1.94 2.94
C GLU A 139 -8.42 -2.89 2.19
N ASP A 140 -8.84 -4.14 2.04
CA ASP A 140 -8.07 -5.13 1.28
C ASP A 140 -7.98 -4.74 -0.20
N MET A 141 -6.91 -5.14 -0.88
CA MET A 141 -6.69 -4.85 -2.29
C MET A 141 -7.01 -6.09 -3.12
N PRO A 142 -7.98 -6.01 -4.07
CA PRO A 142 -8.37 -7.15 -4.89
C PRO A 142 -7.30 -7.53 -5.92
N ALA A 143 -7.32 -8.78 -6.35
CA ALA A 143 -6.45 -9.28 -7.39
C ALA A 143 -6.86 -8.75 -8.77
N TRP A 144 -5.87 -8.38 -9.59
CA TRP A 144 -6.04 -8.08 -11.00
C TRP A 144 -6.07 -9.36 -11.84
N ASN A 145 -7.02 -9.47 -12.75
CA ASN A 145 -7.19 -10.63 -13.61
C ASN A 145 -7.11 -10.23 -15.10
N PRO A 146 -5.91 -10.05 -15.67
CA PRO A 146 -5.73 -9.68 -17.06
C PRO A 146 -5.88 -10.89 -17.99
N ASN A 147 -5.99 -10.60 -19.30
CA ASN A 147 -5.83 -11.61 -20.34
C ASN A 147 -4.32 -11.90 -20.51
N LEU A 148 -3.90 -13.11 -20.15
CA LEU A 148 -2.51 -13.56 -20.26
C LEU A 148 -2.34 -14.50 -21.45
N ARG A 149 -1.15 -14.46 -22.08
CA ARG A 149 -0.70 -15.45 -23.07
C ARG A 149 -0.42 -16.79 -22.42
N SER A 150 0.08 -16.75 -21.20
CA SER A 150 0.34 -17.92 -20.38
C SER A 150 -0.95 -18.46 -19.77
N LYS A 151 -1.01 -19.79 -19.57
CA LYS A 151 -2.11 -20.45 -18.85
C LYS A 151 -1.88 -20.49 -17.34
N THR A 152 -0.89 -19.77 -16.82
CA THR A 152 -0.59 -19.72 -15.40
C THR A 152 -1.80 -19.18 -14.63
N ALA A 153 -2.26 -19.93 -13.64
CA ALA A 153 -3.43 -19.52 -12.87
C ALA A 153 -3.09 -18.36 -11.95
N ILE A 154 -3.91 -17.30 -12.02
CA ILE A 154 -3.81 -16.11 -11.18
C ILE A 154 -4.33 -16.45 -9.77
N ARG A 155 -3.68 -15.97 -8.74
CA ARG A 155 -4.18 -16.02 -7.37
C ARG A 155 -5.19 -14.89 -7.16
N THR A 156 -6.34 -15.22 -6.60
CA THR A 156 -7.48 -14.30 -6.46
C THR A 156 -7.70 -13.83 -5.02
N ALA A 157 -6.86 -14.25 -4.08
CA ALA A 157 -6.95 -13.77 -2.69
C ALA A 157 -6.56 -12.30 -2.61
N ASP A 158 -7.33 -11.53 -1.83
CA ASP A 158 -7.03 -10.12 -1.60
C ASP A 158 -5.76 -9.93 -0.77
N THR A 159 -5.00 -8.88 -1.05
CA THR A 159 -3.88 -8.44 -0.22
C THR A 159 -4.39 -7.56 0.93
N ARG A 160 -3.89 -7.80 2.14
CA ARG A 160 -4.32 -7.15 3.38
C ARG A 160 -3.70 -5.77 3.54
N TYR A 161 -4.54 -4.74 3.71
CA TYR A 161 -4.10 -3.37 4.00
C TYR A 161 -5.01 -2.69 5.02
N PHE A 162 -4.41 -1.97 5.96
CA PHE A 162 -5.09 -0.85 6.58
C PHE A 162 -5.24 0.28 5.55
N VAL A 163 -6.19 1.17 5.78
CA VAL A 163 -6.38 2.35 4.92
C VAL A 163 -5.20 3.33 5.00
N ASP A 164 -4.45 3.27 6.10
CA ASP A 164 -3.21 4.03 6.34
C ASP A 164 -2.21 3.19 7.13
N PRO A 165 -0.92 3.16 6.74
CA PRO A 165 0.11 2.36 7.43
C PRO A 165 0.33 2.75 8.88
N SER A 166 0.04 3.99 9.27
CA SER A 166 0.20 4.46 10.66
C SER A 166 -0.69 3.71 11.65
N ILE A 167 -1.82 3.18 11.18
CA ILE A 167 -2.67 2.31 12.03
C ILE A 167 -1.91 1.02 12.37
N ALA A 168 -1.17 0.47 11.42
CA ALA A 168 -0.39 -0.75 11.65
C ALA A 168 0.82 -0.49 12.55
N THR A 169 1.53 0.64 12.36
CA THR A 169 2.64 1.00 13.26
C THR A 169 2.14 1.25 14.69
N ALA A 170 1.01 1.95 14.86
CA ALA A 170 0.39 2.14 16.16
C ALA A 170 -0.04 0.81 16.81
N ALA A 171 -0.67 -0.10 16.04
CA ALA A 171 -1.07 -1.42 16.54
C ALA A 171 0.12 -2.27 17.01
N LEU A 172 1.30 -2.10 16.40
CA LEU A 172 2.53 -2.82 16.76
C LEU A 172 3.39 -2.06 17.78
N GLY A 173 3.06 -0.80 18.09
CA GLY A 173 3.86 0.05 18.96
C GLY A 173 5.21 0.45 18.33
N LEU A 174 5.26 0.61 17.00
CA LEU A 174 6.46 0.96 16.27
C LEU A 174 6.53 2.46 16.00
N GLY A 175 7.74 3.01 16.15
CA GLY A 175 8.08 4.37 15.76
C GLY A 175 9.02 4.43 14.55
N PRO A 176 9.38 5.65 14.08
CA PRO A 176 10.27 5.83 12.94
C PRO A 176 11.63 5.15 13.11
N ALA A 177 12.19 5.15 14.34
CA ALA A 177 13.46 4.51 14.64
C ALA A 177 13.41 2.98 14.49
N ASP A 178 12.29 2.36 14.85
CA ASP A 178 12.09 0.91 14.71
C ASP A 178 12.07 0.51 13.23
N LEU A 179 11.40 1.30 12.39
CA LEU A 179 11.37 1.07 10.93
C LEU A 179 12.76 1.25 10.30
N MET A 180 13.54 2.22 10.77
CA MET A 180 14.92 2.41 10.30
C MET A 180 15.85 1.27 10.70
N ASN A 181 15.58 0.58 11.81
CA ASN A 181 16.33 -0.58 12.28
C ASN A 181 15.91 -1.89 11.58
N ASP A 182 14.72 -1.94 10.98
CA ASP A 182 14.21 -3.10 10.22
C ASP A 182 13.67 -2.66 8.87
N LEU A 183 14.57 -2.52 7.89
CA LEU A 183 14.23 -2.09 6.53
C LEU A 183 13.31 -3.09 5.81
N LYS A 184 13.30 -4.37 6.20
CA LYS A 184 12.39 -5.34 5.63
C LYS A 184 10.94 -5.03 6.03
N THR A 185 10.71 -4.81 7.32
CA THR A 185 9.41 -4.38 7.85
C THR A 185 9.03 -3.02 7.26
N MET A 186 9.97 -2.06 7.22
CA MET A 186 9.74 -0.76 6.60
C MET A 186 9.27 -0.88 5.14
N GLY A 187 9.79 -1.84 4.37
CA GLY A 187 9.38 -2.08 2.98
C GLY A 187 7.87 -2.36 2.86
N PHE A 188 7.30 -3.21 3.71
CA PHE A 188 5.86 -3.50 3.72
C PHE A 188 5.00 -2.28 4.11
N PHE A 189 5.46 -1.48 5.05
CA PHE A 189 4.75 -0.26 5.44
C PHE A 189 4.88 0.84 4.40
N PHE A 190 6.01 0.93 3.73
CA PHE A 190 6.20 1.83 2.59
C PHE A 190 5.29 1.45 1.43
N GLU A 191 5.18 0.16 1.09
CA GLU A 191 4.23 -0.33 0.09
C GLU A 191 2.79 0.07 0.45
N ALA A 192 2.39 -0.10 1.71
CA ALA A 192 1.06 0.31 2.17
C ALA A 192 0.83 1.81 2.05
N MET A 193 1.84 2.65 2.31
CA MET A 193 1.76 4.10 2.10
C MET A 193 1.61 4.44 0.61
N CYS A 194 2.36 3.77 -0.26
CA CYS A 194 2.21 3.92 -1.70
C CYS A 194 0.82 3.51 -2.18
N VAL A 195 0.30 2.37 -1.71
CA VAL A 195 -1.05 1.89 -2.05
C VAL A 195 -2.13 2.88 -1.60
N ARG A 196 -1.98 3.49 -0.41
CA ARG A 196 -2.87 4.57 0.07
C ARG A 196 -2.93 5.72 -0.95
N ASP A 197 -1.77 6.26 -1.34
CA ASP A 197 -1.70 7.39 -2.26
C ASP A 197 -2.20 7.01 -3.66
N LEU A 198 -1.78 5.85 -4.17
CA LEU A 198 -2.23 5.35 -5.47
C LEU A 198 -3.75 5.15 -5.54
N ARG A 199 -4.42 4.77 -4.44
CA ARG A 199 -5.88 4.67 -4.38
C ARG A 199 -6.55 6.03 -4.57
N VAL A 200 -6.06 7.07 -3.90
CA VAL A 200 -6.58 8.44 -4.05
C VAL A 200 -6.39 8.92 -5.49
N PHE A 201 -5.19 8.74 -6.06
CA PHE A 201 -4.89 9.14 -7.42
C PHE A 201 -5.70 8.36 -8.46
N ALA A 202 -5.84 7.04 -8.26
CA ALA A 202 -6.61 6.20 -9.17
C ALA A 202 -8.11 6.57 -9.17
N GLU A 203 -8.70 6.88 -8.01
CA GLU A 203 -10.09 7.35 -7.91
C GLU A 203 -10.30 8.65 -8.68
N ALA A 204 -9.39 9.61 -8.56
CA ALA A 204 -9.45 10.87 -9.30
C ALA A 204 -9.36 10.66 -10.83
N LEU A 205 -8.72 9.59 -11.28
CA LEU A 205 -8.58 9.18 -12.68
C LEU A 205 -9.69 8.20 -13.14
N ASN A 206 -10.74 7.99 -12.35
CA ASN A 206 -11.79 6.99 -12.59
C ASN A 206 -11.23 5.56 -12.74
N GLY A 207 -10.24 5.21 -11.94
CA GLY A 207 -9.61 3.90 -11.89
C GLY A 207 -9.73 3.23 -10.53
N LYS A 208 -9.13 2.05 -10.42
CA LYS A 208 -8.96 1.29 -9.19
C LYS A 208 -7.56 0.69 -9.14
N VAL A 209 -7.10 0.42 -7.92
CA VAL A 209 -5.82 -0.25 -7.65
C VAL A 209 -6.07 -1.72 -7.36
N TYR A 210 -5.24 -2.58 -7.94
CA TYR A 210 -5.24 -4.03 -7.78
C TYR A 210 -3.83 -4.51 -7.54
N HIS A 211 -3.65 -5.71 -6.99
CA HIS A 211 -2.37 -6.43 -7.03
C HIS A 211 -2.41 -7.53 -8.08
N TYR A 212 -1.25 -8.00 -8.51
CA TYR A 212 -1.15 -9.20 -9.35
C TYR A 212 -0.25 -10.22 -8.65
N ARG A 213 -0.70 -11.48 -8.66
CA ARG A 213 0.12 -12.62 -8.25
C ARG A 213 -0.36 -13.87 -8.96
N ASP A 214 0.57 -14.66 -9.49
CA ASP A 214 0.27 -15.94 -10.10
C ASP A 214 0.84 -17.12 -9.31
N LYS A 215 0.58 -18.34 -9.79
CA LYS A 215 1.08 -19.57 -9.17
C LYS A 215 2.56 -19.81 -9.41
N SER A 216 3.19 -19.15 -10.37
CA SER A 216 4.64 -19.24 -10.61
C SER A 216 5.42 -18.40 -9.58
N GLY A 217 4.74 -17.50 -8.88
CA GLY A 217 5.34 -16.57 -7.93
C GLY A 217 5.64 -15.20 -8.52
N LEU A 218 5.27 -14.96 -9.79
CA LEU A 218 5.34 -13.62 -10.37
C LEU A 218 4.31 -12.72 -9.71
N GLU A 219 4.75 -11.56 -9.23
CA GLU A 219 3.92 -10.58 -8.51
C GLU A 219 4.04 -9.20 -9.15
N CYS A 220 3.06 -8.34 -8.91
CA CYS A 220 3.16 -6.90 -9.13
C CYS A 220 2.41 -6.21 -8.00
N ASP A 221 3.10 -5.31 -7.31
CA ASP A 221 2.62 -4.70 -6.07
C ASP A 221 1.35 -3.88 -6.30
N ALA A 222 1.28 -3.13 -7.40
CA ALA A 222 0.08 -2.39 -7.75
C ALA A 222 -0.17 -2.33 -9.27
N VAL A 223 -1.43 -2.51 -9.64
CA VAL A 223 -1.92 -2.29 -11.00
C VAL A 223 -3.03 -1.25 -10.93
N ILE A 224 -2.83 -0.10 -11.56
CA ILE A 224 -3.90 0.89 -11.69
C ILE A 224 -4.65 0.60 -12.99
N HIS A 225 -5.93 0.28 -12.91
CA HIS A 225 -6.77 0.00 -14.05
C HIS A 225 -7.90 1.02 -14.16
N LEU A 226 -7.90 1.80 -15.23
CA LEU A 226 -8.89 2.83 -15.50
C LEU A 226 -10.13 2.24 -16.17
N ARG A 227 -11.29 2.89 -16.01
CA ARG A 227 -12.55 2.46 -16.64
C ARG A 227 -12.51 2.44 -18.18
N ASN A 228 -11.59 3.17 -18.80
CA ASN A 228 -11.38 3.17 -20.26
C ASN A 228 -10.53 1.99 -20.77
N GLY A 229 -10.15 1.07 -19.87
CA GLY A 229 -9.35 -0.11 -20.17
C GLY A 229 -7.84 0.14 -20.26
N GLN A 230 -7.36 1.37 -20.00
CA GLN A 230 -5.93 1.63 -19.81
C GLN A 230 -5.51 1.15 -18.41
N TYR A 231 -4.26 0.70 -18.30
CA TYR A 231 -3.69 0.31 -17.00
C TYR A 231 -2.19 0.58 -16.97
N GLY A 232 -1.68 0.77 -15.77
CA GLY A 232 -0.25 0.93 -15.47
C GLY A 232 0.20 -0.14 -14.48
N LEU A 233 1.43 -0.63 -14.63
CA LEU A 233 2.06 -1.61 -13.76
C LEU A 233 3.06 -0.91 -12.83
N ILE A 234 3.02 -1.19 -11.54
CA ILE A 234 3.81 -0.51 -10.53
C ILE A 234 4.42 -1.51 -9.57
N GLU A 235 5.73 -1.46 -9.41
CA GLU A 235 6.48 -2.10 -8.33
C GLU A 235 6.87 -1.06 -7.29
N VAL A 236 6.89 -1.43 -6.02
CA VAL A 236 7.26 -0.58 -4.90
C VAL A 236 8.55 -1.09 -4.28
N LYS A 237 9.56 -0.24 -4.18
CA LYS A 237 10.88 -0.59 -3.64
C LYS A 237 11.40 0.55 -2.74
N LEU A 238 12.12 0.22 -1.68
CA LEU A 238 12.73 1.27 -0.85
C LEU A 238 13.75 2.12 -1.61
N GLY A 239 14.32 1.59 -2.68
CA GLY A 239 15.34 2.24 -3.50
C GLY A 239 16.64 1.43 -3.55
N GLY A 240 17.65 1.96 -4.26
CA GLY A 240 18.92 1.28 -4.50
C GLY A 240 18.89 0.43 -5.78
N GLU A 241 20.06 0.32 -6.42
CA GLU A 241 20.20 -0.28 -7.76
C GLU A 241 19.71 -1.73 -7.82
N THR A 242 20.00 -2.53 -6.80
CA THR A 242 19.62 -3.95 -6.75
C THR A 242 18.10 -4.11 -6.73
N LEU A 243 17.39 -3.40 -5.84
CA LEU A 243 15.94 -3.49 -5.74
C LEU A 243 15.23 -2.91 -6.97
N ILE A 244 15.78 -1.86 -7.56
CA ILE A 244 15.29 -1.30 -8.82
C ILE A 244 15.42 -2.32 -9.95
N LYS A 245 16.56 -3.00 -10.03
CA LYS A 245 16.79 -4.05 -11.05
C LYS A 245 15.78 -5.21 -10.91
N GLU A 246 15.56 -5.69 -9.68
CA GLU A 246 14.55 -6.72 -9.41
C GLU A 246 13.15 -6.27 -9.88
N GLY A 247 12.74 -5.04 -9.56
CA GLY A 247 11.47 -4.47 -10.01
C GLY A 247 11.37 -4.36 -11.54
N VAL A 248 12.46 -4.01 -12.23
CA VAL A 248 12.52 -3.98 -13.70
C VAL A 248 12.29 -5.37 -14.28
N GLU A 249 12.94 -6.39 -13.74
CA GLU A 249 12.79 -7.79 -14.16
C GLU A 249 11.34 -8.26 -13.98
N THR A 250 10.74 -7.97 -12.83
CA THR A 250 9.33 -8.30 -12.53
C THR A 250 8.35 -7.64 -13.51
N LEU A 251 8.45 -6.31 -13.68
CA LEU A 251 7.56 -5.56 -14.58
C LEU A 251 7.70 -5.98 -16.04
N THR A 252 8.91 -6.32 -16.46
CA THR A 252 9.18 -6.81 -17.81
C THR A 252 8.55 -8.20 -18.00
N ALA A 253 8.80 -9.14 -17.08
CA ALA A 253 8.25 -10.48 -17.14
C ALA A 253 6.71 -10.47 -17.16
N LEU A 254 6.05 -9.65 -16.33
CA LEU A 254 4.60 -9.52 -16.36
C LEU A 254 4.11 -8.91 -17.68
N SER A 255 4.74 -7.84 -18.15
CA SER A 255 4.37 -7.18 -19.41
C SER A 255 4.43 -8.12 -20.60
N ASP A 256 5.44 -9.01 -20.63
CA ASP A 256 5.63 -9.99 -21.71
C ASP A 256 4.57 -11.11 -21.70
N GLN A 257 3.99 -11.40 -20.53
CA GLN A 257 2.91 -12.39 -20.40
C GLN A 257 1.55 -11.86 -20.85
N ILE A 258 1.35 -10.54 -20.92
CA ILE A 258 0.07 -9.94 -21.31
C ILE A 258 -0.26 -10.21 -22.77
N ASP A 259 -1.48 -10.69 -23.04
CA ASP A 259 -1.98 -10.93 -24.38
C ASP A 259 -2.47 -9.62 -25.04
N THR A 260 -1.56 -8.95 -25.73
CA THR A 260 -1.86 -7.67 -26.40
C THR A 260 -2.79 -7.81 -27.61
N THR A 261 -3.18 -9.02 -28.00
CA THR A 261 -4.24 -9.23 -29.00
C THR A 261 -5.64 -9.09 -28.39
N ARG A 262 -5.77 -9.23 -27.07
CA ARG A 262 -7.03 -9.20 -26.33
C ARG A 262 -7.20 -7.99 -25.42
N MET A 263 -6.10 -7.35 -25.04
CA MET A 263 -6.14 -6.13 -24.24
C MET A 263 -4.97 -5.20 -24.63
N LYS A 264 -5.09 -3.93 -24.27
CA LYS A 264 -4.02 -2.95 -24.56
C LYS A 264 -2.72 -3.36 -23.84
N ALA A 265 -1.58 -2.95 -24.39
CA ALA A 265 -0.33 -2.94 -23.62
C ALA A 265 -0.44 -2.00 -22.41
N PRO A 266 0.34 -2.19 -21.33
CA PRO A 266 0.37 -1.24 -20.24
C PRO A 266 0.74 0.16 -20.75
N ALA A 267 0.00 1.17 -20.29
CA ALA A 267 0.25 2.57 -20.66
C ALA A 267 1.62 3.03 -20.14
N PHE A 268 1.99 2.55 -18.97
CA PHE A 268 3.32 2.75 -18.38
C PHE A 268 3.71 1.57 -17.47
N LYS A 269 5.01 1.47 -17.21
CA LYS A 269 5.61 0.64 -16.17
C LYS A 269 6.40 1.56 -15.23
N MET A 270 6.23 1.45 -13.92
CA MET A 270 6.85 2.34 -12.94
C MET A 270 7.37 1.58 -11.74
N ILE A 271 8.56 1.93 -11.29
CA ILE A 271 9.05 1.56 -9.96
C ILE A 271 8.91 2.79 -9.07
N LEU A 272 8.04 2.68 -8.06
CA LEU A 272 7.81 3.71 -7.07
C LEU A 272 8.77 3.49 -5.91
N THR A 273 9.60 4.49 -5.61
CA THR A 273 10.68 4.35 -4.62
C THR A 273 10.50 5.26 -3.42
N ALA A 274 11.01 4.81 -2.25
CA ALA A 274 11.08 5.65 -1.06
C ALA A 274 12.18 6.70 -1.20
N THR A 275 13.31 6.30 -1.78
CA THR A 275 14.50 7.15 -1.95
C THR A 275 14.96 7.17 -3.40
N GLY A 276 15.83 8.11 -3.71
CA GLY A 276 16.40 8.37 -5.02
C GLY A 276 16.50 9.87 -5.22
N GLU A 277 17.57 10.35 -5.84
CA GLU A 277 17.76 11.79 -6.04
C GLU A 277 16.83 12.37 -7.09
N HIS A 278 16.48 11.54 -8.08
CA HIS A 278 15.69 12.00 -9.23
C HIS A 278 14.62 10.99 -9.65
N ALA A 279 13.48 11.49 -10.09
CA ALA A 279 12.57 10.74 -10.95
C ALA A 279 13.10 10.78 -12.37
N TYR A 280 13.14 9.63 -13.06
CA TYR A 280 13.60 9.53 -14.44
C TYR A 280 12.93 8.38 -15.19
N ARG A 281 13.00 8.43 -16.52
CA ARG A 281 12.61 7.32 -17.39
C ARG A 281 13.87 6.62 -17.91
N ARG A 282 13.94 5.32 -17.72
CA ARG A 282 15.03 4.49 -18.25
C ARG A 282 14.96 4.47 -19.79
N LEU A 283 16.12 4.56 -20.43
CA LEU A 283 16.19 4.59 -21.89
C LEU A 283 16.06 3.19 -22.49
N GLU A 284 16.52 2.15 -21.77
CA GLU A 284 16.60 0.78 -22.26
C GLU A 284 15.23 0.10 -22.41
N ASP A 285 14.32 0.33 -21.46
CA ASP A 285 13.05 -0.39 -21.32
C ASP A 285 11.83 0.54 -21.14
N GLY A 286 12.09 1.83 -21.05
CA GLY A 286 11.07 2.87 -20.88
C GLY A 286 10.36 2.85 -19.52
N ILE A 287 10.88 2.11 -18.53
CA ILE A 287 10.33 2.05 -17.18
C ILE A 287 10.64 3.35 -16.46
N TYR A 288 9.65 3.89 -15.76
CA TYR A 288 9.80 5.07 -14.91
C TYR A 288 10.31 4.67 -13.53
N ILE A 289 11.31 5.39 -13.03
CA ILE A 289 11.78 5.32 -11.64
C ILE A 289 11.33 6.61 -10.98
N VAL A 290 10.40 6.51 -10.02
CA VAL A 290 9.77 7.68 -9.42
C VAL A 290 9.82 7.59 -7.89
N PRO A 291 10.57 8.47 -7.23
CA PRO A 291 10.43 8.63 -5.78
C PRO A 291 9.02 9.14 -5.43
N ILE A 292 8.43 8.59 -4.37
CA ILE A 292 7.07 8.95 -3.93
C ILE A 292 6.92 10.46 -3.66
N GLY A 293 7.99 11.11 -3.21
CA GLY A 293 8.05 12.57 -3.01
C GLY A 293 7.94 13.42 -4.28
N CYS A 294 7.87 12.79 -5.47
CA CYS A 294 7.65 13.49 -6.73
C CYS A 294 6.24 13.29 -7.30
N LEU A 295 5.45 12.35 -6.76
CA LEU A 295 4.22 11.87 -7.38
C LEU A 295 2.99 12.70 -6.97
N LYS A 296 2.09 12.93 -7.94
CA LYS A 296 0.70 13.39 -7.74
C LYS A 296 -0.26 12.64 -8.68
N GLN A 297 -1.55 12.95 -8.59
CA GLN A 297 -2.59 12.45 -9.48
C GLN A 297 -2.37 12.83 -10.96
#